data_84e531557bab0e37679fd6b593d70fbd
#
_entry.id   84e531557bab0e37679fd6b593d70fbd
#
_cell.length_a   1.000
_cell.length_b   1.000
_cell.length_c   1.000
_cell.angle_alpha   90.00
_cell.angle_beta   90.00
_cell.angle_gamma   90.00
#
_symmetry.space_group_name_H-M   'P 1'
#
loop_
_entity.id
_entity.type
_entity.pdbx_description
1 polymer ?
#
loop_
_entity_poly.entity_id
_entity_poly.type
_entity_poly.pdbx_seq_one_letter_code
_entity_poly.pdbx_strand_id
1 'polypeptide(L)'
;LDGMMRGIVGFSLLGKLREDMECPVLFLSAKTSEEDVMKGFGLGADDYIRKPFGVGELRARVQAHIRREKREKRNSVTVGEVRFYLKEKRVESGGGEIALTPGEYEICEFLALHRGQVFSREQIYEKIFGYGGESDDSAITEHVKNIRGKFRKAGLSPIETVWGIGYKWKV
;
A
#
# COMPACT_ATOMS: atom_id res chain seq x y z
N LEU A 1 -3.13 -23.00 -6.99
CA LEU A 1 -2.71 -23.36 -8.33
C LEU A 1 -2.16 -24.78 -8.31
N ASP A 2 -2.68 -25.70 -9.14
CA ASP A 2 -2.16 -27.07 -9.25
C ASP A 2 -0.98 -27.11 -10.23
N GLY A 3 0.15 -27.67 -9.79
CA GLY A 3 1.36 -27.81 -10.61
C GLY A 3 1.24 -28.83 -11.75
N MET A 4 0.26 -29.74 -11.70
CA MET A 4 0.04 -30.80 -12.70
C MET A 4 -1.39 -30.77 -13.24
N MET A 5 -1.70 -29.79 -14.08
CA MET A 5 -2.95 -29.72 -14.83
C MET A 5 -2.73 -30.27 -16.25
N ARG A 6 -3.74 -30.95 -16.82
CA ARG A 6 -3.67 -31.49 -18.20
C ARG A 6 -3.37 -30.35 -19.18
N GLY A 7 -2.24 -30.44 -19.88
CA GLY A 7 -1.86 -29.54 -20.98
C GLY A 7 -1.22 -28.21 -20.57
N ILE A 8 -1.11 -27.90 -19.28
CA ILE A 8 -0.47 -26.67 -18.81
C ILE A 8 0.53 -27.02 -17.71
N VAL A 9 1.78 -26.62 -17.90
CA VAL A 9 2.79 -26.73 -16.85
C VAL A 9 2.52 -25.62 -15.82
N GLY A 10 2.13 -25.99 -14.59
CA GLY A 10 1.75 -25.05 -13.54
C GLY A 10 2.77 -23.94 -13.29
N PHE A 11 4.07 -24.19 -13.45
CA PHE A 11 5.11 -23.19 -13.35
C PHE A 11 5.02 -22.10 -14.44
N SER A 12 4.72 -22.48 -15.69
CA SER A 12 4.55 -21.49 -16.77
C SER A 12 3.31 -20.63 -16.57
N LEU A 13 2.24 -21.23 -16.05
CA LEU A 13 1.02 -20.49 -15.72
C LEU A 13 1.26 -19.52 -14.54
N LEU A 14 2.00 -19.95 -13.52
CA LEU A 14 2.35 -19.11 -12.37
C LEU A 14 3.10 -17.85 -12.80
N GLY A 15 4.12 -17.98 -13.65
CA GLY A 15 4.88 -16.84 -14.15
C GLY A 15 3.99 -15.82 -14.89
N LYS A 16 3.09 -16.30 -15.75
CA LYS A 16 2.15 -15.41 -16.46
C LYS A 16 1.13 -14.74 -15.53
N LEU A 17 0.59 -15.49 -14.56
CA LEU A 17 -0.38 -14.94 -13.62
C LEU A 17 0.21 -13.86 -12.72
N ARG A 18 1.51 -13.93 -12.42
CA ARG A 18 2.19 -12.95 -11.58
C ARG A 18 2.38 -11.59 -12.23
N GLU A 19 2.33 -11.49 -13.55
CA GLU A 19 2.37 -10.21 -14.25
C GLU A 19 1.11 -9.37 -13.99
N ASP A 20 -0.04 -10.04 -13.75
CA ASP A 20 -1.35 -9.38 -13.66
C ASP A 20 -2.02 -9.53 -12.27
N MET A 21 -1.49 -10.37 -11.36
CA MET A 21 -2.16 -10.72 -10.11
C MET A 21 -1.30 -10.46 -8.88
N GLU A 22 -1.79 -9.63 -7.97
CA GLU A 22 -1.17 -9.33 -6.66
C GLU A 22 -1.63 -10.29 -5.54
N CYS A 23 -2.70 -11.07 -5.75
CA CYS A 23 -3.22 -11.95 -4.71
C CYS A 23 -2.25 -13.11 -4.37
N PRO A 24 -2.24 -13.61 -3.11
CA PRO A 24 -1.42 -14.74 -2.72
C PRO A 24 -1.71 -15.99 -3.55
N VAL A 25 -0.66 -16.62 -4.08
CA VAL A 25 -0.74 -17.87 -4.85
C VAL A 25 -0.08 -19.01 -4.09
N LEU A 26 -0.89 -20.03 -3.73
CA LEU A 26 -0.41 -21.27 -3.13
C LEU A 26 -0.23 -22.30 -4.25
N PHE A 27 0.98 -22.82 -4.41
CA PHE A 27 1.31 -23.79 -5.44
C PHE A 27 1.20 -25.22 -4.87
N LEU A 28 0.38 -26.06 -5.49
CA LEU A 28 0.13 -27.44 -5.06
C LEU A 28 0.81 -28.40 -6.03
N SER A 29 1.72 -29.26 -5.58
CA SER A 29 2.45 -30.15 -6.48
C SER A 29 2.83 -31.48 -5.84
N ALA A 30 2.85 -32.53 -6.67
CA ALA A 30 3.43 -33.82 -6.33
C ALA A 30 4.98 -33.82 -6.42
N LYS A 31 5.57 -32.76 -7.05
CA LYS A 31 7.01 -32.61 -7.11
C LYS A 31 7.55 -32.15 -5.75
N THR A 32 8.57 -32.86 -5.27
CA THR A 32 9.09 -32.68 -3.91
C THR A 32 10.56 -32.32 -3.86
N SER A 33 11.23 -32.23 -5.04
CA SER A 33 12.64 -31.84 -5.09
C SER A 33 12.81 -30.40 -4.59
N GLU A 34 13.95 -30.12 -3.98
CA GLU A 34 14.30 -28.78 -3.53
C GLU A 34 14.33 -27.79 -4.70
N GLU A 35 14.83 -28.23 -5.86
CA GLU A 35 14.86 -27.42 -7.09
C GLU A 35 13.46 -26.99 -7.55
N ASP A 36 12.47 -27.92 -7.53
CA ASP A 36 11.09 -27.61 -7.91
C ASP A 36 10.45 -26.61 -6.93
N VAL A 37 10.73 -26.74 -5.64
CA VAL A 37 10.25 -25.82 -4.60
C VAL A 37 10.86 -24.43 -4.80
N MET A 38 12.18 -24.34 -4.97
CA MET A 38 12.89 -23.09 -5.22
C MET A 38 12.41 -22.41 -6.51
N LYS A 39 12.15 -23.21 -7.56
CA LYS A 39 11.57 -22.72 -8.81
C LYS A 39 10.18 -22.14 -8.62
N GLY A 40 9.32 -22.77 -7.81
CA GLY A 40 7.99 -22.27 -7.48
C GLY A 40 8.05 -20.91 -6.82
N PHE A 41 8.89 -20.76 -5.80
CA PHE A 41 9.09 -19.47 -5.12
C PHE A 41 9.75 -18.42 -6.04
N GLY A 42 10.73 -18.80 -6.85
CA GLY A 42 11.37 -17.90 -7.81
C GLY A 42 10.42 -17.37 -8.89
N LEU A 43 9.34 -18.09 -9.20
CA LEU A 43 8.26 -17.66 -10.10
C LEU A 43 7.14 -16.90 -9.39
N GLY A 44 7.27 -16.65 -8.08
CA GLY A 44 6.35 -15.80 -7.33
C GLY A 44 5.25 -16.55 -6.57
N ALA A 45 5.39 -17.86 -6.29
CA ALA A 45 4.49 -18.52 -5.35
C ALA A 45 4.69 -17.97 -3.92
N ASP A 46 3.61 -17.72 -3.19
CA ASP A 46 3.65 -17.28 -1.79
C ASP A 46 3.74 -18.48 -0.83
N ASP A 47 3.33 -19.66 -1.27
CA ASP A 47 3.46 -20.91 -0.54
C ASP A 47 3.53 -22.10 -1.51
N TYR A 48 4.16 -23.20 -1.04
CA TYR A 48 4.32 -24.43 -1.80
C TYR A 48 3.86 -25.60 -0.96
N ILE A 49 2.81 -26.30 -1.40
CA ILE A 49 2.20 -27.42 -0.68
C ILE A 49 2.43 -28.71 -1.46
N ARG A 50 3.05 -29.66 -0.81
CA ARG A 50 3.36 -30.97 -1.39
C ARG A 50 2.15 -31.88 -1.34
N LYS A 51 1.89 -32.60 -2.41
CA LYS A 51 0.89 -33.69 -2.44
C LYS A 51 1.53 -35.03 -1.98
N PRO A 52 0.80 -35.83 -1.19
CA PRO A 52 -0.55 -35.63 -0.66
C PRO A 52 -0.57 -34.64 0.52
N PHE A 53 -1.63 -33.85 0.65
CA PHE A 53 -1.83 -32.94 1.76
C PHE A 53 -3.21 -33.11 2.40
N GLY A 54 -3.33 -32.84 3.69
CA GLY A 54 -4.62 -32.83 4.38
C GLY A 54 -5.43 -31.57 4.06
N VAL A 55 -6.75 -31.71 3.94
CA VAL A 55 -7.66 -30.55 3.74
C VAL A 55 -7.50 -29.52 4.88
N GLY A 56 -7.25 -29.98 6.11
CA GLY A 56 -6.97 -29.13 7.27
C GLY A 56 -5.72 -28.29 7.08
N GLU A 57 -4.64 -28.86 6.56
CA GLU A 57 -3.39 -28.12 6.27
C GLU A 57 -3.63 -27.06 5.21
N LEU A 58 -4.25 -27.41 4.09
CA LEU A 58 -4.57 -26.45 3.02
C LEU A 58 -5.39 -25.30 3.56
N ARG A 59 -6.44 -25.57 4.33
CA ARG A 59 -7.30 -24.53 4.94
C ARG A 59 -6.52 -23.62 5.87
N ALA A 60 -5.66 -24.18 6.72
CA ALA A 60 -4.85 -23.40 7.66
C ALA A 60 -3.88 -22.46 6.93
N ARG A 61 -3.22 -22.91 5.86
CA ARG A 61 -2.31 -22.11 5.05
C ARG A 61 -3.05 -21.00 4.31
N VAL A 62 -4.19 -21.29 3.66
CA VAL A 62 -5.04 -20.28 3.01
C VAL A 62 -5.48 -19.21 4.00
N GLN A 63 -5.95 -19.61 5.20
CA GLN A 63 -6.37 -18.65 6.23
C GLN A 63 -5.19 -17.80 6.73
N ALA A 64 -3.99 -18.35 6.81
CA ALA A 64 -2.80 -17.60 7.21
C ALA A 64 -2.46 -16.51 6.19
N HIS A 65 -2.51 -16.83 4.88
CA HIS A 65 -2.27 -15.85 3.82
C HIS A 65 -3.35 -14.77 3.78
N ILE A 66 -4.64 -15.13 3.86
CA ILE A 66 -5.75 -14.17 3.93
C ILE A 66 -5.60 -13.24 5.15
N ARG A 67 -5.18 -13.78 6.31
CA ARG A 67 -4.96 -12.97 7.52
C ARG A 67 -3.78 -12.01 7.35
N ARG A 68 -2.71 -12.42 6.66
CA ARG A 68 -1.55 -11.58 6.36
C ARG A 68 -1.95 -10.43 5.44
N GLU A 69 -2.64 -10.73 4.34
CA GLU A 69 -3.16 -9.74 3.41
C GLU A 69 -4.10 -8.72 4.09
N LYS A 70 -5.01 -9.21 4.96
CA LYS A 70 -5.88 -8.32 5.76
C LYS A 70 -5.09 -7.43 6.74
N ARG A 71 -3.95 -7.91 7.27
CA ARG A 71 -3.05 -7.10 8.11
C ARG A 71 -2.38 -5.99 7.31
N GLU A 72 -1.89 -6.30 6.12
CA GLU A 72 -1.27 -5.32 5.22
C GLU A 72 -2.29 -4.28 4.79
N LYS A 73 -3.50 -4.69 4.39
CA LYS A 73 -4.61 -3.77 4.07
C LYS A 73 -5.05 -2.89 5.27
N ARG A 74 -4.96 -3.39 6.51
CA ARG A 74 -5.25 -2.59 7.72
C ARG A 74 -4.15 -1.59 8.06
N ASN A 75 -2.95 -1.80 7.57
CA ASN A 75 -1.80 -0.93 7.82
C ASN A 75 -1.58 0.08 6.69
N SER A 76 -2.36 0.01 5.63
CA SER A 76 -2.31 0.94 4.52
C SER A 76 -3.70 1.43 4.13
N VAL A 77 -3.76 2.67 3.65
CA VAL A 77 -4.97 3.29 3.08
C VAL A 77 -4.62 3.83 1.72
N THR A 78 -5.44 3.50 0.72
CA THR A 78 -5.29 4.04 -0.64
C THR A 78 -6.35 5.10 -0.87
N VAL A 79 -5.92 6.29 -1.29
CA VAL A 79 -6.77 7.43 -1.60
C VAL A 79 -6.44 7.94 -3.00
N GLY A 80 -7.29 7.60 -3.98
CA GLY A 80 -6.97 7.80 -5.39
C GLY A 80 -5.76 6.96 -5.81
N GLU A 81 -4.74 7.58 -6.38
CA GLU A 81 -3.49 6.96 -6.82
C GLU A 81 -2.40 6.89 -5.73
N VAL A 82 -2.71 7.32 -4.51
CA VAL A 82 -1.76 7.45 -3.41
C VAL A 82 -2.04 6.40 -2.34
N ARG A 83 -1.02 5.62 -1.98
CA ARG A 83 -1.07 4.62 -0.90
C ARG A 83 -0.28 5.12 0.30
N PHE A 84 -0.93 5.18 1.45
CA PHE A 84 -0.34 5.54 2.74
C PHE A 84 -0.09 4.27 3.56
N TYR A 85 1.13 4.05 3.99
CA TYR A 85 1.51 2.99 4.94
C TYR A 85 1.54 3.59 6.34
N LEU A 86 0.44 3.41 7.09
CA LEU A 86 0.17 4.13 8.34
C LEU A 86 1.20 3.84 9.44
N LYS A 87 1.67 2.60 9.53
CA LYS A 87 2.68 2.21 10.53
C LYS A 87 4.09 2.65 10.19
N GLU A 88 4.42 2.61 8.91
CA GLU A 88 5.75 2.93 8.41
C GLU A 88 5.91 4.43 8.14
N LYS A 89 4.79 5.18 8.22
CA LYS A 89 4.75 6.61 7.89
C LYS A 89 5.33 6.91 6.51
N ARG A 90 4.99 6.07 5.54
CA ARG A 90 5.50 6.09 4.16
C ARG A 90 4.37 6.25 3.16
N VAL A 91 4.66 6.92 2.04
CA VAL A 91 3.69 7.18 0.96
C VAL A 91 4.24 6.67 -0.36
N GLU A 92 3.39 6.00 -1.12
CA GLU A 92 3.69 5.54 -2.47
C GLU A 92 2.62 5.99 -3.47
N SER A 93 3.01 6.12 -4.72
CA SER A 93 2.13 6.22 -5.88
C SER A 93 2.63 5.31 -7.00
N GLY A 94 1.92 5.19 -8.12
CA GLY A 94 2.32 4.37 -9.27
C GLY A 94 3.73 4.68 -9.83
N GLY A 95 4.35 5.77 -9.42
CA GLY A 95 5.73 6.15 -9.76
C GLY A 95 6.78 5.78 -8.71
N GLY A 96 6.38 5.12 -7.63
CA GLY A 96 7.25 4.74 -6.52
C GLY A 96 7.01 5.53 -5.23
N GLU A 97 7.99 5.49 -4.32
CA GLU A 97 7.91 6.16 -3.02
C GLU A 97 8.02 7.69 -3.14
N ILE A 98 7.16 8.39 -2.41
CA ILE A 98 7.20 9.85 -2.27
C ILE A 98 7.83 10.18 -0.91
N ALA A 99 9.08 10.62 -0.92
CA ALA A 99 9.85 10.90 0.30
C ALA A 99 9.34 12.17 1.00
N LEU A 100 8.49 12.00 2.01
CA LEU A 100 7.96 13.05 2.86
C LEU A 100 8.74 13.13 4.18
N THR A 101 8.87 14.33 4.73
CA THR A 101 9.29 14.50 6.13
C THR A 101 8.15 14.05 7.06
N PRO A 102 8.43 13.76 8.36
CA PRO A 102 7.37 13.37 9.30
C PRO A 102 6.17 14.32 9.34
N GLY A 103 6.41 15.62 9.44
CA GLY A 103 5.34 16.62 9.45
C GLY A 103 4.56 16.71 8.13
N GLU A 104 5.26 16.58 6.99
CA GLU A 104 4.61 16.53 5.69
C GLU A 104 3.74 15.26 5.53
N TYR A 105 4.23 14.12 6.03
CA TYR A 105 3.46 12.88 6.04
C TYR A 105 2.18 13.05 6.85
N GLU A 106 2.26 13.57 8.07
CA GLU A 106 1.10 13.73 8.96
C GLU A 106 0.06 14.68 8.36
N ILE A 107 0.48 15.77 7.72
CA ILE A 107 -0.42 16.66 6.99
C ILE A 107 -1.12 15.92 5.84
N CYS A 108 -0.35 15.16 5.04
CA CYS A 108 -0.90 14.38 3.95
C CYS A 108 -1.88 13.31 4.42
N GLU A 109 -1.50 12.52 5.44
CA GLU A 109 -2.35 11.49 6.05
C GLU A 109 -3.66 12.10 6.56
N PHE A 110 -3.58 13.18 7.31
CA PHE A 110 -4.74 13.87 7.86
C PHE A 110 -5.70 14.33 6.75
N LEU A 111 -5.20 15.05 5.76
CA LEU A 111 -6.04 15.55 4.66
C LEU A 111 -6.61 14.42 3.79
N ALA A 112 -5.83 13.37 3.52
CA ALA A 112 -6.24 12.23 2.70
C ALA A 112 -7.33 11.39 3.38
N LEU A 113 -7.21 11.15 4.69
CA LEU A 113 -8.24 10.45 5.47
C LEU A 113 -9.56 11.23 5.57
N HIS A 114 -9.51 12.56 5.39
CA HIS A 114 -10.66 13.47 5.38
C HIS A 114 -10.87 14.09 3.99
N ARG A 115 -10.67 13.28 2.93
CA ARG A 115 -10.76 13.75 1.54
C ARG A 115 -12.07 14.52 1.27
N GLY A 116 -11.97 15.61 0.53
CA GLY A 116 -13.09 16.50 0.21
C GLY A 116 -13.44 17.52 1.29
N GLN A 117 -13.03 17.29 2.54
CA GLN A 117 -13.23 18.24 3.63
C GLN A 117 -12.15 19.32 3.60
N VAL A 118 -12.54 20.57 3.82
CA VAL A 118 -11.65 21.73 3.88
C VAL A 118 -11.25 21.98 5.32
N PHE A 119 -9.95 22.19 5.55
CA PHE A 119 -9.39 22.55 6.86
C PHE A 119 -8.62 23.86 6.77
N SER A 120 -8.79 24.73 7.76
CA SER A 120 -8.00 25.94 7.86
C SER A 120 -6.55 25.62 8.24
N ARG A 121 -5.63 26.57 8.06
CA ARG A 121 -4.23 26.39 8.45
C ARG A 121 -4.10 26.15 9.94
N GLU A 122 -4.86 26.88 10.75
CA GLU A 122 -4.91 26.72 12.20
C GLU A 122 -5.38 25.31 12.58
N GLN A 123 -6.45 24.80 11.96
CA GLN A 123 -6.96 23.46 12.23
C GLN A 123 -5.93 22.37 11.88
N ILE A 124 -5.21 22.52 10.77
CA ILE A 124 -4.16 21.60 10.40
C ILE A 124 -3.01 21.67 11.41
N TYR A 125 -2.58 22.88 11.77
CA TYR A 125 -1.51 23.12 12.72
C TYR A 125 -1.81 22.49 14.09
N GLU A 126 -2.98 22.81 14.67
CA GLU A 126 -3.41 22.27 15.96
C GLU A 126 -3.49 20.73 15.96
N LYS A 127 -3.98 20.15 14.85
CA LYS A 127 -4.11 18.71 14.72
C LYS A 127 -2.77 17.98 14.68
N ILE A 128 -1.77 18.56 14.02
CA ILE A 128 -0.47 17.93 13.75
C ILE A 128 0.54 18.25 14.86
N PHE A 129 0.58 19.51 15.34
CA PHE A 129 1.60 20.00 16.26
C PHE A 129 1.09 20.25 17.67
N GLY A 130 -0.24 20.19 17.89
CA GLY A 130 -0.87 20.33 19.21
C GLY A 130 -1.16 21.78 19.61
N TYR A 131 -1.94 21.91 20.71
CA TYR A 131 -2.25 23.20 21.32
C TYR A 131 -1.07 23.66 22.18
N GLY A 132 -0.40 24.76 21.86
CA GLY A 132 0.59 25.31 22.79
C GLY A 132 1.80 26.03 22.19
N GLY A 133 1.89 26.19 20.87
CA GLY A 133 2.85 27.10 20.27
C GLY A 133 2.18 28.43 19.89
N GLU A 134 2.91 29.54 19.86
CA GLU A 134 2.49 30.68 19.05
C GLU A 134 2.28 30.12 17.62
N SER A 135 1.02 29.99 17.22
CA SER A 135 0.62 29.30 16.00
C SER A 135 1.11 30.09 14.78
N ASP A 136 2.32 29.77 14.35
CA ASP A 136 2.78 30.23 13.04
C ASP A 136 2.15 29.35 11.96
N ASP A 137 0.92 29.70 11.59
CA ASP A 137 0.17 29.04 10.52
C ASP A 137 0.86 29.17 9.15
N SER A 138 1.88 30.05 9.07
CA SER A 138 2.75 30.20 7.90
C SER A 138 3.52 28.91 7.61
N ALA A 139 3.87 28.13 8.67
CA ALA A 139 4.54 26.85 8.55
C ALA A 139 3.71 25.83 7.71
N ILE A 140 2.38 25.84 7.87
CA ILE A 140 1.50 24.96 7.06
C ILE A 140 1.56 25.31 5.58
N THR A 141 1.64 26.60 5.25
CA THR A 141 1.76 27.05 3.86
C THR A 141 3.06 26.54 3.22
N GLU A 142 4.17 26.60 3.94
CA GLU A 142 5.45 26.09 3.43
C GLU A 142 5.46 24.56 3.33
N HIS A 143 4.91 23.84 4.31
CA HIS A 143 4.73 22.38 4.22
C HIS A 143 3.90 21.98 3.01
N VAL A 144 2.75 22.62 2.79
CA VAL A 144 1.88 22.34 1.63
C VAL A 144 2.60 22.61 0.31
N LYS A 145 3.39 23.68 0.22
CA LYS A 145 4.21 23.99 -0.95
C LYS A 145 5.23 22.87 -1.23
N ASN A 146 5.93 22.40 -0.20
CA ASN A 146 6.92 21.32 -0.30
C ASN A 146 6.26 19.99 -0.68
N ILE A 147 5.15 19.64 -0.05
CA ILE A 147 4.35 18.46 -0.38
C ILE A 147 3.95 18.48 -1.86
N ARG A 148 3.37 19.60 -2.33
CA ARG A 148 2.99 19.76 -3.74
C ARG A 148 4.17 19.59 -4.69
N GLY A 149 5.34 20.11 -4.31
CA GLY A 149 6.58 19.93 -5.09
C GLY A 149 6.97 18.46 -5.24
N LYS A 150 6.83 17.68 -4.17
CA LYS A 150 7.15 16.25 -4.15
C LYS A 150 6.13 15.43 -4.95
N PHE A 151 4.84 15.67 -4.75
CA PHE A 151 3.77 14.98 -5.52
C PHE A 151 3.81 15.33 -7.01
N ARG A 152 4.17 16.56 -7.37
CA ARG A 152 4.30 16.98 -8.78
C ARG A 152 5.38 16.18 -9.52
N LYS A 153 6.47 15.78 -8.86
CA LYS A 153 7.50 14.92 -9.45
C LYS A 153 6.96 13.53 -9.80
N ALA A 154 5.94 13.08 -9.08
CA ALA A 154 5.21 11.85 -9.35
C ALA A 154 3.99 12.05 -10.28
N GLY A 155 3.85 13.23 -10.90
CA GLY A 155 2.72 13.54 -11.80
C GLY A 155 1.41 13.85 -11.09
N LEU A 156 1.41 14.01 -9.76
CA LEU A 156 0.20 14.14 -8.95
C LEU A 156 0.03 15.56 -8.37
N SER A 157 -1.21 15.94 -8.09
CA SER A 157 -1.56 17.20 -7.43
C SER A 157 -2.77 16.98 -6.49
N PRO A 158 -2.59 16.25 -5.37
CA PRO A 158 -3.70 15.84 -4.53
C PRO A 158 -4.26 16.95 -3.62
N ILE A 159 -3.47 17.98 -3.27
CA ILE A 159 -3.89 19.03 -2.36
C ILE A 159 -4.39 20.24 -3.15
N GLU A 160 -5.63 20.65 -2.87
CA GLU A 160 -6.27 21.83 -3.43
C GLU A 160 -6.31 22.96 -2.39
N THR A 161 -6.10 24.21 -2.84
CA THR A 161 -6.34 25.40 -2.03
C THR A 161 -7.79 25.83 -2.20
N VAL A 162 -8.49 26.02 -1.10
CA VAL A 162 -9.78 26.71 -1.06
C VAL A 162 -9.53 28.14 -0.58
N TRP A 163 -9.58 29.08 -1.49
CA TRP A 163 -9.20 30.48 -1.25
C TRP A 163 -9.99 31.09 -0.10
N GLY A 164 -9.27 31.75 0.80
CA GLY A 164 -9.84 32.36 2.01
C GLY A 164 -10.20 31.39 3.12
N ILE A 165 -10.07 30.05 2.91
CA ILE A 165 -10.46 29.03 3.91
C ILE A 165 -9.27 28.16 4.30
N GLY A 166 -8.61 27.48 3.36
CA GLY A 166 -7.52 26.56 3.69
C GLY A 166 -7.24 25.52 2.60
N TYR A 167 -7.05 24.28 3.01
CA TYR A 167 -6.64 23.18 2.15
C TYR A 167 -7.56 21.97 2.27
N LYS A 168 -7.67 21.19 1.19
CA LYS A 168 -8.32 19.89 1.18
C LYS A 168 -7.57 18.90 0.31
N TRP A 169 -7.75 17.60 0.58
CA TRP A 169 -7.39 16.55 -0.37
C TRP A 169 -8.48 16.41 -1.41
N LYS A 170 -8.11 16.32 -2.69
CA LYS A 170 -9.06 16.15 -3.79
C LYS A 170 -9.79 14.80 -3.67
N VAL A 171 -11.02 14.77 -4.13
CA VAL A 171 -11.85 13.55 -4.18
C VAL A 171 -11.50 12.76 -5.42
#